data_40fc7f6bf54a07846499d6ad2bd1f27a
#
_entry.id   40fc7f6bf54a07846499d6ad2bd1f27a
#
_cell.length_a   1.000
_cell.length_b   1.000
_cell.length_c   1.000
_cell.angle_alpha   90.00
_cell.angle_beta   90.00
_cell.angle_gamma   90.00
#
_symmetry.space_group_name_H-M   'P 1'
#
loop_
_entity.id
_entity.type
_entity.pdbx_description
1 polymer ?
#
loop_
_entity_poly.entity_id
_entity_poly.type
_entity_poly.pdbx_seq_one_letter_code
_entity_poly.pdbx_strand_id
1 'polypeptide(L)'
;MDTSERRFEDEIEYSLTHFGASEFDLYESRSPSGYDRELGLYPQDLLDFVRETQPQEWARLERIHGSKAGEKFCKRVARELEQRGVVEVLRRGVEDLGKRFELVFFAPGSDLNERLAEKYWANRMTVVRQLRYSTRNENSVDTVLFVNGIPVVTLELKNPLTGQTYRDAIDQYKRSRSASEDLFRLNRRAVVHFAVDTDEAWMTTKLAGMDTVFLPFNRGYKNGAGNPPVAGKYKTSYLWEDVLAKDSLLDILHRFVQFISYKNDSRKNKLIFPRYHQLDAVRALVKDVRNNGAGKNYLVQHSAGSGKSNTIAWLAHHLSNLHDNQQDAVFDSIIVITDRRVLDKQLQDTIYSMDHTAGVVVKVDKNARQLTEALANGAKIIISTLQKFPFVDVGKVATTGKRFAVIVDEAHSSQTGEASEKLKQVLADTSTAGKDSEEDLLERYAAAEAQVEAEQLEIDEQIAEELRTQGFQENLSFFAFTATPKQKTLEIFGTPVPDATPRPFHVYSMRQAIEEGFILDVLKNYTTYQTYYRVGKTTSDDPEYS
;
A
#
# COMPACT_ATOMS: atom_id res chain seq x y z
N MET A 1 27.99 -26.29 -8.28
CA MET A 1 27.32 -25.24 -7.50
C MET A 1 26.19 -25.91 -6.72
N ASP A 2 26.12 -25.71 -5.43
CA ASP A 2 24.95 -26.15 -4.65
C ASP A 2 23.74 -25.31 -5.07
N THR A 3 22.72 -25.96 -5.64
CA THR A 3 21.51 -25.31 -6.21
C THR A 3 20.30 -25.52 -5.29
N SER A 4 20.53 -25.95 -4.03
CA SER A 4 19.48 -26.27 -3.08
C SER A 4 18.68 -25.03 -2.62
N GLU A 5 17.45 -25.23 -2.19
CA GLU A 5 16.65 -24.20 -1.48
C GLU A 5 17.43 -23.66 -0.27
N ARG A 6 18.19 -24.55 0.40
CA ARG A 6 19.01 -24.19 1.56
C ARG A 6 20.02 -23.08 1.24
N ARG A 7 20.65 -23.09 0.06
CA ARG A 7 21.56 -22.02 -0.33
C ARG A 7 20.83 -20.69 -0.51
N PHE A 8 19.62 -20.73 -1.02
CA PHE A 8 18.80 -19.52 -1.16
C PHE A 8 18.42 -18.95 0.21
N GLU A 9 18.03 -19.82 1.18
CA GLU A 9 17.83 -19.43 2.57
C GLU A 9 19.10 -18.85 3.20
N ASP A 10 20.25 -19.50 3.00
CA ASP A 10 21.57 -19.07 3.52
C ASP A 10 21.91 -17.66 3.02
N GLU A 11 21.65 -17.36 1.75
CA GLU A 11 21.96 -16.06 1.17
C GLU A 11 21.03 -14.95 1.70
N ILE A 12 19.74 -15.22 1.86
CA ILE A 12 18.80 -14.27 2.46
C ILE A 12 19.19 -13.97 3.91
N GLU A 13 19.45 -15.00 4.72
CA GLU A 13 19.89 -14.83 6.10
C GLU A 13 21.21 -14.06 6.17
N TYR A 14 22.19 -14.44 5.35
CA TYR A 14 23.47 -13.76 5.28
C TYR A 14 23.33 -12.28 4.90
N SER A 15 22.48 -11.99 3.91
CA SER A 15 22.21 -10.61 3.51
C SER A 15 21.60 -9.79 4.66
N LEU A 16 20.56 -10.31 5.32
CA LEU A 16 19.90 -9.63 6.42
C LEU A 16 20.82 -9.41 7.64
N THR A 17 21.76 -10.33 7.88
CA THR A 17 22.63 -10.29 9.05
C THR A 17 23.98 -9.59 8.84
N HIS A 18 24.36 -9.29 7.57
CA HIS A 18 25.69 -8.75 7.26
C HIS A 18 25.65 -7.47 6.41
N PHE A 19 24.55 -7.18 5.70
CA PHE A 19 24.45 -5.99 4.84
C PHE A 19 23.41 -5.02 5.40
N GLY A 20 23.88 -3.92 5.99
CA GLY A 20 23.11 -2.80 6.49
C GLY A 20 23.92 -1.51 6.37
N ALA A 21 23.28 -0.37 6.51
CA ALA A 21 23.95 0.93 6.53
C ALA A 21 24.82 1.10 7.80
N SER A 22 24.44 0.41 8.88
CA SER A 22 25.17 0.35 10.16
C SER A 22 24.95 -1.03 10.83
N GLU A 23 25.72 -1.32 11.89
CA GLU A 23 25.51 -2.52 12.70
C GLU A 23 24.14 -2.57 13.38
N PHE A 24 23.52 -1.42 13.63
CA PHE A 24 22.18 -1.32 14.21
C PHE A 24 21.06 -1.67 13.24
N ASP A 25 21.34 -1.76 11.93
CA ASP A 25 20.38 -2.09 10.89
C ASP A 25 20.30 -3.59 10.61
N LEU A 26 21.21 -4.37 11.21
CA LEU A 26 21.31 -5.80 10.95
C LEU A 26 20.28 -6.61 11.74
N TYR A 27 19.88 -7.71 11.13
CA TYR A 27 19.14 -8.75 11.82
C TYR A 27 20.10 -9.66 12.62
N GLU A 28 19.58 -10.23 13.69
CA GLU A 28 20.25 -11.30 14.40
C GLU A 28 19.61 -12.65 14.04
N SER A 29 20.44 -13.65 13.72
CA SER A 29 19.95 -15.01 13.52
C SER A 29 19.60 -15.66 14.86
N ARG A 30 18.47 -16.36 14.92
CA ARG A 30 18.01 -17.07 16.11
C ARG A 30 17.71 -18.53 15.81
N SER A 31 17.95 -19.39 16.82
CA SER A 31 17.54 -20.79 16.76
C SER A 31 16.02 -20.94 16.83
N PRO A 32 15.39 -21.80 16.01
CA PRO A 32 13.95 -22.06 16.11
C PRO A 32 13.52 -22.63 17.46
N SER A 33 14.43 -23.18 18.26
CA SER A 33 14.13 -23.73 19.60
C SER A 33 13.76 -22.67 20.65
N GLY A 34 14.09 -21.40 20.42
CA GLY A 34 13.71 -20.30 21.33
C GLY A 34 12.28 -19.77 21.12
N TYR A 35 11.61 -20.21 20.06
CA TYR A 35 10.23 -19.82 19.80
C TYR A 35 9.24 -20.60 20.65
N ASP A 36 8.38 -19.88 21.36
CA ASP A 36 7.28 -20.44 22.12
C ASP A 36 6.06 -20.62 21.20
N ARG A 37 5.75 -21.89 20.86
CA ARG A 37 4.66 -22.23 19.94
C ARG A 37 3.27 -21.96 20.54
N GLU A 38 3.11 -21.99 21.87
CA GLU A 38 1.83 -21.70 22.54
C GLU A 38 1.54 -20.21 22.57
N LEU A 39 2.55 -19.39 22.78
CA LEU A 39 2.41 -17.93 22.80
C LEU A 39 2.52 -17.33 21.39
N GLY A 40 3.12 -18.03 20.46
CA GLY A 40 3.41 -17.52 19.12
C GLY A 40 4.41 -16.35 19.15
N LEU A 41 5.42 -16.43 20.01
CA LEU A 41 6.41 -15.37 20.29
C LEU A 41 7.82 -15.95 20.42
N TYR A 42 8.81 -15.07 20.35
CA TYR A 42 10.19 -15.34 20.77
C TYR A 42 10.43 -14.62 22.12
N PRO A 43 10.15 -15.26 23.27
CA PRO A 43 10.07 -14.60 24.57
C PRO A 43 11.33 -13.88 24.99
N GLN A 44 12.52 -14.45 24.69
CA GLN A 44 13.78 -13.85 25.10
C GLN A 44 13.99 -12.47 24.49
N ASP A 45 13.79 -12.34 23.16
CA ASP A 45 13.96 -11.05 22.46
C ASP A 45 12.95 -9.99 22.96
N LEU A 46 11.71 -10.41 23.23
CA LEU A 46 10.68 -9.54 23.78
C LEU A 46 11.04 -9.01 25.19
N LEU A 47 11.49 -9.90 26.06
CA LEU A 47 11.83 -9.55 27.44
C LEU A 47 13.09 -8.68 27.51
N ASP A 48 14.10 -9.00 26.72
CA ASP A 48 15.32 -8.23 26.66
C ASP A 48 15.07 -6.82 26.14
N PHE A 49 14.28 -6.69 25.07
CA PHE A 49 13.90 -5.38 24.55
C PHE A 49 13.17 -4.51 25.59
N VAL A 50 12.17 -5.08 26.27
CA VAL A 50 11.39 -4.30 27.26
C VAL A 50 12.23 -3.93 28.48
N ARG A 51 13.09 -4.83 28.95
CA ARG A 51 14.01 -4.57 30.09
C ARG A 51 15.00 -3.46 29.77
N GLU A 52 15.56 -3.48 28.58
CA GLU A 52 16.55 -2.51 28.12
C GLU A 52 15.93 -1.13 27.93
N THR A 53 14.79 -1.07 27.26
CA THR A 53 14.19 0.21 26.83
C THR A 53 13.25 0.83 27.85
N GLN A 54 12.71 0.03 28.81
CA GLN A 54 11.67 0.45 29.76
C GLN A 54 11.93 -0.12 31.18
N PRO A 55 13.15 0.10 31.74
CA PRO A 55 13.55 -0.52 33.01
C PRO A 55 12.70 -0.10 34.21
N GLN A 56 12.16 1.12 34.20
CA GLN A 56 11.33 1.62 35.31
C GLN A 56 9.97 0.92 35.37
N GLU A 57 9.32 0.77 34.23
CA GLU A 57 8.06 0.05 34.08
C GLU A 57 8.26 -1.44 34.41
N TRP A 58 9.37 -2.03 33.91
CA TRP A 58 9.74 -3.42 34.15
C TRP A 58 9.98 -3.71 35.63
N ALA A 59 10.74 -2.88 36.34
CA ALA A 59 11.02 -3.05 37.76
C ALA A 59 9.73 -3.07 38.61
N ARG A 60 8.66 -2.42 38.17
CA ARG A 60 7.34 -2.49 38.83
C ARG A 60 6.70 -3.87 38.67
N LEU A 61 6.76 -4.45 37.45
CA LEU A 61 6.25 -5.80 37.19
C LEU A 61 7.02 -6.84 38.02
N GLU A 62 8.35 -6.74 38.09
CA GLU A 62 9.18 -7.64 38.89
C GLU A 62 8.86 -7.55 40.39
N ARG A 63 8.60 -6.35 40.90
CA ARG A 63 8.22 -6.14 42.30
C ARG A 63 6.89 -6.86 42.64
N ILE A 64 5.96 -6.90 41.69
CA ILE A 64 4.62 -7.49 41.90
C ILE A 64 4.62 -9.00 41.63
N HIS A 65 5.33 -9.44 40.60
CA HIS A 65 5.24 -10.81 40.12
C HIS A 65 6.47 -11.69 40.46
N GLY A 66 7.56 -11.06 40.95
CA GLY A 66 8.80 -11.75 41.25
C GLY A 66 9.39 -12.47 40.04
N SER A 67 9.88 -13.66 40.22
CA SER A 67 10.46 -14.49 39.15
C SER A 67 9.51 -14.86 38.01
N LYS A 68 8.19 -14.69 38.19
CA LYS A 68 7.17 -14.99 37.18
C LYS A 68 6.81 -13.76 36.30
N ALA A 69 7.49 -12.62 36.48
CA ALA A 69 7.19 -11.39 35.74
C ALA A 69 7.29 -11.60 34.21
N GLY A 70 8.37 -12.25 33.75
CA GLY A 70 8.59 -12.51 32.33
C GLY A 70 7.51 -13.41 31.71
N GLU A 71 7.20 -14.53 32.35
CA GLU A 71 6.15 -15.44 31.88
C GLU A 71 4.79 -14.75 31.78
N LYS A 72 4.42 -13.99 32.84
CA LYS A 72 3.12 -13.28 32.87
C LYS A 72 3.05 -12.19 31.82
N PHE A 73 4.14 -11.45 31.62
CA PHE A 73 4.20 -10.41 30.60
C PHE A 73 4.06 -10.99 29.19
N CYS A 74 4.79 -12.06 28.84
CA CYS A 74 4.65 -12.73 27.55
C CYS A 74 3.21 -13.24 27.32
N LYS A 75 2.57 -13.83 28.33
CA LYS A 75 1.16 -14.23 28.27
C LYS A 75 0.21 -13.03 28.10
N ARG A 76 0.52 -11.88 28.72
CA ARG A 76 -0.24 -10.64 28.54
C ARG A 76 -0.12 -10.14 27.10
N VAL A 77 1.10 -10.07 26.55
CA VAL A 77 1.33 -9.65 25.15
C VAL A 77 0.60 -10.60 24.18
N ALA A 78 0.74 -11.92 24.36
CA ALA A 78 0.03 -12.88 23.52
C ALA A 78 -1.49 -12.67 23.53
N ARG A 79 -2.08 -12.40 24.70
CA ARG A 79 -3.51 -12.10 24.84
C ARG A 79 -3.91 -10.80 24.14
N GLU A 80 -3.12 -9.73 24.25
CA GLU A 80 -3.37 -8.47 23.56
C GLU A 80 -3.30 -8.64 22.04
N LEU A 81 -2.35 -9.41 21.54
CA LEU A 81 -2.26 -9.78 20.12
C LEU A 81 -3.53 -10.51 19.64
N GLU A 82 -4.11 -11.39 20.49
CA GLU A 82 -5.37 -12.07 20.17
C GLU A 82 -6.59 -11.15 20.19
N GLN A 83 -6.62 -10.17 21.08
CA GLN A 83 -7.78 -9.28 21.26
C GLN A 83 -7.77 -8.10 20.30
N ARG A 84 -6.65 -7.38 20.22
CA ARG A 84 -6.50 -6.13 19.48
C ARG A 84 -5.87 -6.30 18.11
N GLY A 85 -5.09 -7.38 17.94
CA GLY A 85 -4.35 -7.66 16.71
C GLY A 85 -2.96 -7.03 16.68
N VAL A 86 -2.11 -7.62 15.84
CA VAL A 86 -0.68 -7.27 15.79
C VAL A 86 -0.42 -5.82 15.39
N VAL A 87 -1.18 -5.28 14.42
CA VAL A 87 -0.96 -3.90 13.94
C VAL A 87 -1.18 -2.89 15.05
N GLU A 88 -2.26 -3.04 15.83
CA GLU A 88 -2.55 -2.11 16.92
C GLU A 88 -1.58 -2.29 18.08
N VAL A 89 -1.24 -3.54 18.42
CA VAL A 89 -0.30 -3.85 19.51
C VAL A 89 1.11 -3.33 19.22
N LEU A 90 1.59 -3.47 17.99
CA LEU A 90 2.91 -2.91 17.61
C LEU A 90 2.93 -1.38 17.70
N ARG A 91 1.82 -0.70 17.35
CA ARG A 91 1.77 0.77 17.32
C ARG A 91 1.43 1.41 18.66
N ARG A 92 0.65 0.73 19.48
CA ARG A 92 0.12 1.30 20.74
C ARG A 92 0.60 0.60 21.99
N GLY A 93 1.46 -0.42 21.82
CA GLY A 93 1.94 -1.19 22.95
C GLY A 93 0.86 -1.94 23.72
N VAL A 94 1.18 -2.38 24.91
CA VAL A 94 0.30 -3.09 25.83
C VAL A 94 0.27 -2.42 27.19
N GLU A 95 -0.88 -2.51 27.88
CA GLU A 95 -0.99 -2.09 29.27
C GLU A 95 -0.93 -3.29 30.20
N ASP A 96 -0.08 -3.20 31.20
CA ASP A 96 -0.02 -4.16 32.30
C ASP A 96 0.14 -3.43 33.64
N LEU A 97 -0.72 -3.78 34.59
CA LEU A 97 -0.76 -3.20 35.95
C LEU A 97 -0.75 -1.66 35.98
N GLY A 98 -1.48 -1.03 35.03
CA GLY A 98 -1.60 0.42 34.91
C GLY A 98 -0.33 1.08 34.39
N LYS A 99 0.56 0.34 33.73
CA LYS A 99 1.70 0.86 32.98
C LYS A 99 1.60 0.43 31.53
N ARG A 100 1.93 1.35 30.64
CA ARG A 100 2.04 1.10 29.21
C ARG A 100 3.44 0.69 28.87
N PHE A 101 3.56 -0.39 28.09
CA PHE A 101 4.79 -0.89 27.50
C PHE A 101 4.73 -0.74 26.00
N GLU A 102 5.66 -0.01 25.43
CA GLU A 102 5.83 0.04 23.98
C GLU A 102 6.55 -1.23 23.53
N LEU A 103 6.02 -1.88 22.50
CA LEU A 103 6.61 -3.12 21.96
C LEU A 103 7.49 -2.85 20.74
N VAL A 104 7.39 -1.67 20.13
CA VAL A 104 8.25 -1.18 19.05
C VAL A 104 8.39 0.32 19.20
N PHE A 105 9.59 0.83 19.02
CA PHE A 105 9.82 2.26 18.82
C PHE A 105 10.01 2.54 17.35
N PHE A 106 9.14 3.33 16.77
CA PHE A 106 9.24 3.73 15.37
C PHE A 106 10.14 4.96 15.22
N ALA A 107 10.69 5.14 14.00
CA ALA A 107 11.55 6.25 13.71
C ALA A 107 10.85 7.58 14.05
N PRO A 108 11.49 8.47 14.83
CA PRO A 108 10.95 9.79 15.13
C PRO A 108 10.81 10.61 13.84
N GLY A 109 9.88 11.54 13.82
CA GLY A 109 9.70 12.44 12.67
C GLY A 109 10.85 13.46 12.50
N SER A 110 11.70 13.60 13.52
CA SER A 110 12.82 14.53 13.58
C SER A 110 13.96 13.92 14.38
N ASP A 111 15.20 14.15 13.94
CA ASP A 111 16.42 13.66 14.58
C ASP A 111 16.83 14.45 15.83
N LEU A 112 16.03 15.46 16.21
CA LEU A 112 16.32 16.35 17.35
C LEU A 112 16.22 15.66 18.72
N ASN A 113 15.63 14.46 18.80
CA ASN A 113 15.45 13.75 20.06
C ASN A 113 16.33 12.51 20.14
N GLU A 114 17.56 12.67 20.59
CA GLU A 114 18.55 11.60 20.75
C GLU A 114 18.00 10.39 21.53
N ARG A 115 17.22 10.63 22.60
CA ARG A 115 16.64 9.56 23.42
C ARG A 115 15.61 8.72 22.65
N LEU A 116 14.87 9.31 21.71
CA LEU A 116 13.95 8.56 20.85
C LEU A 116 14.73 7.79 19.79
N ALA A 117 15.82 8.36 19.28
CA ALA A 117 16.71 7.66 18.35
C ALA A 117 17.37 6.43 19.00
N GLU A 118 17.89 6.57 20.24
CA GLU A 118 18.43 5.42 21.00
C GLU A 118 17.41 4.29 21.16
N LYS A 119 16.17 4.63 21.52
CA LYS A 119 15.08 3.65 21.64
C LYS A 119 14.72 2.99 20.31
N TYR A 120 14.76 3.76 19.22
CA TYR A 120 14.55 3.24 17.87
C TYR A 120 15.63 2.20 17.50
N TRP A 121 16.89 2.53 17.76
CA TRP A 121 18.02 1.63 17.49
C TRP A 121 17.99 0.37 18.37
N ALA A 122 17.40 0.43 19.55
CA ALA A 122 17.23 -0.71 20.44
C ALA A 122 16.21 -1.75 19.93
N ASN A 123 15.43 -1.46 18.87
CA ASN A 123 14.58 -2.51 18.26
C ASN A 123 15.43 -3.66 17.75
N ARG A 124 15.06 -4.88 18.15
CA ARG A 124 15.71 -6.14 17.79
C ARG A 124 15.00 -6.73 16.58
N MET A 125 15.68 -6.78 15.45
CA MET A 125 15.21 -7.50 14.27
C MET A 125 15.84 -8.88 14.28
N THR A 126 15.03 -9.93 14.19
CA THR A 126 15.56 -11.28 14.20
C THR A 126 15.01 -12.13 13.06
N VAL A 127 15.86 -13.02 12.54
CA VAL A 127 15.51 -13.97 11.49
C VAL A 127 15.61 -15.38 12.04
N VAL A 128 14.58 -16.19 11.81
CA VAL A 128 14.52 -17.60 12.21
C VAL A 128 14.23 -18.44 10.99
N ARG A 129 15.11 -19.41 10.71
CA ARG A 129 14.92 -20.36 9.62
C ARG A 129 14.26 -21.64 10.12
N GLN A 130 13.51 -22.29 9.21
CA GLN A 130 12.84 -23.58 9.48
C GLN A 130 12.04 -23.56 10.79
N LEU A 131 11.27 -22.46 10.98
CA LEU A 131 10.50 -22.24 12.20
C LEU A 131 9.35 -23.24 12.31
N ARG A 132 9.39 -24.11 13.31
CA ARG A 132 8.28 -24.97 13.68
C ARG A 132 7.28 -24.18 14.53
N TYR A 133 6.15 -23.83 13.94
CA TYR A 133 5.20 -22.88 14.51
C TYR A 133 3.99 -23.51 15.20
N SER A 134 3.67 -24.76 14.87
CA SER A 134 2.44 -25.41 15.34
C SER A 134 2.67 -26.21 16.63
N THR A 135 1.66 -26.19 17.50
CA THR A 135 1.55 -27.11 18.65
C THR A 135 0.95 -28.45 18.27
N ARG A 136 0.41 -28.59 17.04
CA ARG A 136 -0.34 -29.75 16.55
C ARG A 136 0.46 -30.63 15.60
N ASN A 137 1.49 -30.09 14.98
CA ASN A 137 2.32 -30.81 14.01
C ASN A 137 3.75 -30.23 13.99
N GLU A 138 4.63 -30.84 13.22
CA GLU A 138 6.05 -30.43 13.07
C GLU A 138 6.31 -29.65 11.77
N ASN A 139 5.27 -29.10 11.14
CA ASN A 139 5.45 -28.28 9.95
C ASN A 139 6.30 -27.04 10.27
N SER A 140 7.21 -26.69 9.37
CA SER A 140 8.06 -25.51 9.47
C SER A 140 7.80 -24.53 8.33
N VAL A 141 8.08 -23.25 8.56
CA VAL A 141 8.18 -22.20 7.56
C VAL A 141 9.65 -21.94 7.29
N ASP A 142 10.01 -21.73 6.02
CA ASP A 142 11.43 -21.62 5.63
C ASP A 142 12.12 -20.45 6.34
N THR A 143 11.50 -19.26 6.35
CA THR A 143 12.05 -18.11 7.07
C THR A 143 10.94 -17.25 7.69
N VAL A 144 11.17 -16.82 8.93
CA VAL A 144 10.27 -15.90 9.65
C VAL A 144 11.07 -14.73 10.20
N LEU A 145 10.59 -13.51 9.98
CA LEU A 145 11.17 -12.29 10.54
C LEU A 145 10.37 -11.79 11.73
N PHE A 146 11.09 -11.36 12.74
CA PHE A 146 10.53 -10.89 14.01
C PHE A 146 10.98 -9.45 14.29
N VAL A 147 10.14 -8.73 14.98
CA VAL A 147 10.44 -7.44 15.61
C VAL A 147 10.24 -7.61 17.11
N ASN A 148 11.30 -7.45 17.89
CA ASN A 148 11.26 -7.57 19.37
C ASN A 148 10.54 -8.84 19.84
N GLY A 149 10.81 -9.98 19.20
CA GLY A 149 10.22 -11.28 19.50
C GLY A 149 8.80 -11.51 18.99
N ILE A 150 8.20 -10.56 18.27
CA ILE A 150 6.88 -10.71 17.63
C ILE A 150 7.08 -11.03 16.14
N PRO A 151 6.56 -12.17 15.62
CA PRO A 151 6.70 -12.50 14.21
C PRO A 151 5.84 -11.57 13.35
N VAL A 152 6.43 -11.04 12.28
CA VAL A 152 5.77 -10.05 11.41
C VAL A 152 5.73 -10.45 9.92
N VAL A 153 6.69 -11.25 9.45
CA VAL A 153 6.79 -11.69 8.05
C VAL A 153 7.09 -13.17 7.99
N THR A 154 6.47 -13.91 7.08
CA THR A 154 6.85 -15.28 6.74
C THR A 154 7.24 -15.37 5.27
N LEU A 155 8.24 -16.20 4.94
CA LEU A 155 8.67 -16.50 3.58
C LEU A 155 8.70 -18.02 3.38
N GLU A 156 8.08 -18.48 2.28
CA GLU A 156 8.29 -19.81 1.69
C GLU A 156 9.13 -19.63 0.45
N LEU A 157 10.22 -20.35 0.36
CA LEU A 157 11.29 -20.15 -0.60
C LEU A 157 11.39 -21.35 -1.54
N LYS A 158 11.55 -21.09 -2.84
CA LYS A 158 11.77 -22.11 -3.86
C LYS A 158 12.91 -21.71 -4.77
N ASN A 159 13.58 -22.71 -5.33
CA ASN A 159 14.66 -22.47 -6.27
C ASN A 159 14.32 -23.11 -7.63
N PRO A 160 14.14 -22.32 -8.70
CA PRO A 160 13.85 -22.84 -10.04
C PRO A 160 14.87 -23.86 -10.57
N LEU A 161 16.10 -23.82 -10.08
CA LEU A 161 17.12 -24.81 -10.44
C LEU A 161 16.80 -26.23 -9.90
N THR A 162 15.93 -26.33 -8.91
CA THR A 162 15.40 -27.63 -8.41
C THR A 162 14.10 -28.05 -9.09
N GLY A 163 13.60 -27.24 -10.04
CA GLY A 163 12.33 -27.46 -10.73
C GLY A 163 11.11 -26.93 -9.97
N GLN A 164 11.30 -26.22 -8.86
CA GLN A 164 10.23 -25.61 -8.05
C GLN A 164 10.30 -24.08 -8.15
N THR A 165 9.14 -23.43 -8.16
CA THR A 165 9.01 -21.98 -8.34
C THR A 165 8.16 -21.37 -7.23
N TYR A 166 7.98 -20.04 -7.26
CA TYR A 166 7.03 -19.36 -6.37
C TYR A 166 5.63 -19.98 -6.37
N ARG A 167 5.21 -20.66 -7.45
CA ARG A 167 3.91 -21.34 -7.53
C ARG A 167 3.81 -22.52 -6.56
N ASP A 168 4.90 -23.25 -6.41
CA ASP A 168 4.99 -24.34 -5.43
C ASP A 168 4.97 -23.78 -4.00
N ALA A 169 5.61 -22.62 -3.75
CA ALA A 169 5.51 -21.91 -2.48
C ALA A 169 4.08 -21.42 -2.19
N ILE A 170 3.37 -20.90 -3.20
CA ILE A 170 1.94 -20.54 -3.10
C ILE A 170 1.10 -21.78 -2.76
N ASP A 171 1.32 -22.89 -3.45
CA ASP A 171 0.61 -24.14 -3.19
C ASP A 171 0.89 -24.68 -1.78
N GLN A 172 2.12 -24.52 -1.29
CA GLN A 172 2.49 -24.86 0.07
C GLN A 172 1.71 -24.04 1.10
N TYR A 173 1.57 -22.72 0.91
CA TYR A 173 0.69 -21.89 1.74
C TYR A 173 -0.77 -22.32 1.68
N LYS A 174 -1.29 -22.62 0.50
CA LYS A 174 -2.69 -22.99 0.31
C LYS A 174 -3.04 -24.34 0.93
N ARG A 175 -2.15 -25.32 0.84
CA ARG A 175 -2.42 -26.72 1.22
C ARG A 175 -1.92 -27.07 2.61
N SER A 176 -0.77 -26.51 3.00
CA SER A 176 -0.02 -26.97 4.18
C SER A 176 0.01 -25.97 5.33
N ARG A 177 -0.44 -24.71 5.12
CA ARG A 177 -0.46 -23.66 6.14
C ARG A 177 -1.90 -23.34 6.54
N SER A 178 -2.29 -23.74 7.74
CA SER A 178 -3.65 -23.51 8.22
C SER A 178 -3.84 -22.07 8.71
N ALA A 179 -4.88 -21.40 8.21
CA ALA A 179 -5.30 -20.09 8.71
C ALA A 179 -5.76 -20.11 10.20
N SER A 180 -5.88 -21.28 10.82
CA SER A 180 -6.21 -21.42 12.24
C SER A 180 -5.00 -21.39 13.16
N GLU A 181 -3.79 -21.53 12.62
CA GLU A 181 -2.54 -21.39 13.38
C GLU A 181 -2.26 -19.92 13.69
N ASP A 182 -1.78 -19.61 14.89
CA ASP A 182 -1.59 -18.22 15.36
C ASP A 182 -0.67 -17.41 14.45
N LEU A 183 0.39 -18.02 13.91
CA LEU A 183 1.32 -17.39 12.99
C LEU A 183 0.62 -16.87 11.72
N PHE A 184 -0.41 -17.58 11.22
CA PHE A 184 -1.09 -17.31 9.96
C PHE A 184 -2.47 -16.69 10.11
N ARG A 185 -2.99 -16.60 11.33
CA ARG A 185 -4.30 -16.02 11.58
C ARG A 185 -4.27 -14.52 11.32
N LEU A 186 -5.22 -14.06 10.52
CA LEU A 186 -5.32 -12.65 10.09
C LEU A 186 -5.17 -11.67 11.26
N ASN A 187 -4.20 -10.79 11.17
CA ASN A 187 -3.91 -9.72 12.15
C ASN A 187 -3.62 -10.25 13.58
N ARG A 188 -3.02 -11.45 13.71
CA ARG A 188 -2.65 -11.97 15.05
C ARG A 188 -1.13 -11.99 15.27
N ARG A 189 -0.38 -12.44 14.26
CA ARG A 189 1.09 -12.48 14.30
C ARG A 189 1.62 -11.89 13.00
N ALA A 190 2.02 -12.70 12.03
CA ALA A 190 2.53 -12.20 10.77
C ALA A 190 1.51 -11.30 10.05
N VAL A 191 2.01 -10.18 9.48
CA VAL A 191 1.20 -9.22 8.72
C VAL A 191 1.20 -9.52 7.23
N VAL A 192 2.20 -10.27 6.75
CA VAL A 192 2.36 -10.63 5.34
C VAL A 192 3.07 -11.97 5.20
N HIS A 193 2.70 -12.70 4.16
CA HIS A 193 3.24 -14.01 3.80
C HIS A 193 3.76 -13.92 2.37
N PHE A 194 5.05 -14.17 2.15
CA PHE A 194 5.68 -14.14 0.85
C PHE A 194 5.97 -15.53 0.32
N ALA A 195 5.63 -15.77 -0.95
CA ALA A 195 6.03 -16.91 -1.74
C ALA A 195 7.08 -16.42 -2.75
N VAL A 196 8.32 -16.90 -2.66
CA VAL A 196 9.47 -16.30 -3.34
C VAL A 196 10.30 -17.37 -4.03
N ASP A 197 10.73 -17.06 -5.25
CA ASP A 197 11.84 -17.76 -5.87
C ASP A 197 12.93 -16.75 -6.30
N THR A 198 13.91 -17.18 -7.06
CA THR A 198 15.02 -16.31 -7.50
C THR A 198 14.61 -15.24 -8.50
N ASP A 199 13.44 -15.38 -9.12
CA ASP A 199 12.94 -14.53 -10.19
C ASP A 199 11.75 -13.66 -9.78
N GLU A 200 10.83 -14.20 -8.99
CA GLU A 200 9.57 -13.54 -8.62
C GLU A 200 9.24 -13.66 -7.14
N ALA A 201 8.55 -12.64 -6.63
CA ALA A 201 7.97 -12.58 -5.29
C ALA A 201 6.46 -12.33 -5.36
N TRP A 202 5.71 -13.10 -4.58
CA TRP A 202 4.26 -13.00 -4.45
C TRP A 202 3.88 -12.90 -2.98
N MET A 203 2.83 -12.16 -2.66
CA MET A 203 2.42 -11.93 -1.28
C MET A 203 0.93 -12.16 -1.05
N THR A 204 0.60 -12.52 0.18
CA THR A 204 -0.76 -12.46 0.73
C THR A 204 -0.73 -11.97 2.16
N THR A 205 -1.83 -11.36 2.61
CA THR A 205 -2.02 -10.96 4.00
C THR A 205 -3.08 -11.80 4.71
N LYS A 206 -3.74 -12.71 3.96
CA LYS A 206 -4.83 -13.54 4.50
C LYS A 206 -4.83 -14.91 3.87
N LEU A 207 -4.57 -15.94 4.67
CA LEU A 207 -4.75 -17.32 4.22
C LEU A 207 -6.24 -17.72 4.31
N ALA A 208 -6.70 -18.45 3.31
CA ALA A 208 -8.06 -18.99 3.18
C ALA A 208 -8.04 -20.39 2.52
N GLY A 209 -7.02 -21.20 2.80
CA GLY A 209 -6.82 -22.49 2.14
C GLY A 209 -6.66 -22.32 0.63
N MET A 210 -7.38 -23.09 -0.17
CA MET A 210 -7.32 -23.03 -1.64
C MET A 210 -7.79 -21.68 -2.21
N ASP A 211 -8.66 -20.96 -1.50
CA ASP A 211 -9.18 -19.64 -1.90
C ASP A 211 -8.22 -18.50 -1.57
N THR A 212 -7.03 -18.79 -1.06
CA THR A 212 -6.01 -17.78 -0.78
C THR A 212 -5.59 -17.08 -2.07
N VAL A 213 -5.70 -15.75 -2.09
CA VAL A 213 -5.27 -14.91 -3.20
C VAL A 213 -3.88 -14.37 -2.92
N PHE A 214 -2.93 -14.66 -3.81
CA PHE A 214 -1.61 -14.05 -3.81
C PHE A 214 -1.54 -12.95 -4.85
N LEU A 215 -0.90 -11.85 -4.50
CA LEU A 215 -0.66 -10.70 -5.36
C LEU A 215 0.83 -10.64 -5.72
N PRO A 216 1.18 -10.29 -6.97
CA PRO A 216 2.58 -10.08 -7.33
C PRO A 216 3.17 -8.92 -6.53
N PHE A 217 4.41 -9.10 -6.10
CA PHE A 217 5.19 -8.11 -5.39
C PHE A 217 6.49 -7.79 -6.14
N ASN A 218 6.39 -7.66 -7.46
CA ASN A 218 7.51 -7.48 -8.36
C ASN A 218 7.70 -6.00 -8.73
N ARG A 219 8.96 -5.66 -9.08
CA ARG A 219 9.36 -4.28 -9.42
C ARG A 219 8.77 -3.80 -10.75
N GLY A 220 8.44 -4.73 -11.63
CA GLY A 220 8.17 -4.46 -13.03
C GLY A 220 9.47 -4.37 -13.87
N TYR A 221 9.40 -4.78 -15.14
CA TYR A 221 10.52 -4.72 -16.05
C TYR A 221 10.09 -4.31 -17.45
N LYS A 222 10.72 -3.29 -18.03
CA LYS A 222 10.40 -2.75 -19.37
C LYS A 222 8.90 -2.46 -19.57
N ASN A 223 8.31 -1.81 -18.58
CA ASN A 223 6.86 -1.54 -18.51
C ASN A 223 5.97 -2.79 -18.48
N GLY A 224 6.49 -3.96 -18.14
CA GLY A 224 5.76 -5.22 -17.96
C GLY A 224 5.96 -5.80 -16.56
N ALA A 225 5.40 -6.99 -16.33
CA ALA A 225 5.55 -7.74 -15.08
C ALA A 225 6.98 -8.27 -14.86
N GLY A 226 7.22 -8.84 -13.68
CA GLY A 226 8.48 -9.47 -13.28
C GLY A 226 9.51 -8.49 -12.70
N ASN A 227 10.75 -8.92 -12.63
CA ASN A 227 11.85 -8.16 -12.04
C ASN A 227 13.01 -7.95 -13.03
N PRO A 228 13.68 -6.79 -12.99
CA PRO A 228 14.88 -6.57 -13.80
C PRO A 228 16.01 -7.52 -13.36
N PRO A 229 16.86 -7.97 -14.29
CA PRO A 229 18.07 -8.69 -13.93
C PRO A 229 19.01 -7.79 -13.13
N VAL A 230 19.62 -8.36 -12.08
CA VAL A 230 20.59 -7.68 -11.23
C VAL A 230 21.93 -8.43 -11.34
N ALA A 231 23.00 -7.73 -11.67
CA ALA A 231 24.30 -8.34 -11.84
C ALA A 231 24.82 -8.99 -10.54
N GLY A 232 25.10 -10.28 -10.58
CA GLY A 232 25.63 -11.02 -9.43
C GLY A 232 24.65 -11.29 -8.28
N LYS A 233 23.36 -10.98 -8.46
CA LYS A 233 22.31 -11.17 -7.44
C LYS A 233 21.08 -11.84 -8.03
N TYR A 234 20.20 -12.36 -7.16
CA TYR A 234 18.87 -12.79 -7.57
C TYR A 234 18.00 -11.57 -7.95
N LYS A 235 17.07 -11.75 -8.90
CA LYS A 235 16.16 -10.68 -9.30
C LYS A 235 15.24 -10.24 -8.15
N THR A 236 15.02 -11.12 -7.17
CA THR A 236 14.21 -10.89 -5.97
C THR A 236 14.99 -10.32 -4.78
N SER A 237 16.30 -10.03 -4.93
CA SER A 237 17.16 -9.55 -3.84
C SER A 237 16.65 -8.23 -3.21
N TYR A 238 15.97 -7.38 -3.98
CA TYR A 238 15.35 -6.16 -3.47
C TYR A 238 14.39 -6.42 -2.30
N LEU A 239 13.78 -7.63 -2.22
CA LEU A 239 12.84 -7.95 -1.16
C LEU A 239 13.49 -7.91 0.22
N TRP A 240 14.66 -8.53 0.37
CA TRP A 240 15.37 -8.55 1.67
C TRP A 240 16.40 -7.44 1.81
N GLU A 241 16.97 -6.94 0.72
CA GLU A 241 17.95 -5.86 0.78
C GLU A 241 17.31 -4.46 0.99
N ASP A 242 16.10 -4.23 0.40
CA ASP A 242 15.43 -2.93 0.46
C ASP A 242 14.13 -2.98 1.27
N VAL A 243 13.20 -3.91 0.94
CA VAL A 243 11.84 -3.89 1.49
C VAL A 243 11.79 -4.40 2.92
N LEU A 244 12.49 -5.50 3.21
CA LEU A 244 12.52 -6.14 4.52
C LEU A 244 13.73 -5.70 5.37
N ALA A 245 14.58 -4.80 4.88
CA ALA A 245 15.59 -4.15 5.70
C ALA A 245 14.94 -3.45 6.91
N LYS A 246 15.64 -3.35 8.04
CA LYS A 246 15.10 -2.89 9.34
C LYS A 246 14.29 -1.61 9.22
N ASP A 247 14.90 -0.52 8.75
CA ASP A 247 14.23 0.78 8.66
C ASP A 247 13.01 0.74 7.75
N SER A 248 13.13 0.03 6.65
CA SER A 248 12.07 -0.15 5.68
C SER A 248 10.90 -0.95 6.25
N LEU A 249 11.15 -2.09 6.90
CA LEU A 249 10.11 -2.92 7.50
C LEU A 249 9.42 -2.19 8.66
N LEU A 250 10.16 -1.51 9.51
CA LEU A 250 9.60 -0.70 10.60
C LEU A 250 8.73 0.44 10.07
N ASP A 251 9.16 1.13 9.00
CA ASP A 251 8.34 2.16 8.34
C ASP A 251 7.06 1.57 7.72
N ILE A 252 7.15 0.40 7.07
CA ILE A 252 5.99 -0.31 6.52
C ILE A 252 5.00 -0.66 7.63
N LEU A 253 5.45 -1.22 8.75
CA LEU A 253 4.62 -1.57 9.90
C LEU A 253 3.97 -0.34 10.55
N HIS A 254 4.70 0.77 10.58
CA HIS A 254 4.22 2.02 11.18
C HIS A 254 3.20 2.73 10.29
N ARG A 255 3.49 2.92 9.00
CA ARG A 255 2.80 3.89 8.16
C ARG A 255 1.99 3.28 7.02
N PHE A 256 2.31 2.06 6.57
CA PHE A 256 1.65 1.46 5.41
C PHE A 256 0.65 0.35 5.77
N VAL A 257 1.00 -0.53 6.70
CA VAL A 257 0.12 -1.65 7.07
C VAL A 257 -1.16 -1.14 7.73
N GLN A 258 -2.32 -1.69 7.33
CA GLN A 258 -3.61 -1.32 7.90
C GLN A 258 -4.50 -2.52 8.10
N PHE A 259 -5.24 -2.52 9.21
CA PHE A 259 -6.29 -3.50 9.45
C PHE A 259 -7.66 -2.84 9.34
N ILE A 260 -8.45 -3.27 8.37
CA ILE A 260 -9.82 -2.81 8.15
C ILE A 260 -10.78 -3.85 8.70
N SER A 261 -11.53 -3.48 9.74
CA SER A 261 -12.53 -4.32 10.38
C SER A 261 -13.93 -3.95 9.92
N TYR A 262 -14.69 -4.94 9.49
CA TYR A 262 -16.09 -4.80 9.11
C TYR A 262 -16.97 -5.34 10.24
N LYS A 263 -17.65 -4.45 10.97
CA LYS A 263 -18.45 -4.78 12.17
C LYS A 263 -19.51 -5.86 11.93
N ASN A 264 -20.08 -5.91 10.71
CA ASN A 264 -21.19 -6.80 10.38
C ASN A 264 -20.77 -8.13 9.72
N ASP A 265 -19.52 -8.25 9.29
CA ASP A 265 -19.02 -9.46 8.64
C ASP A 265 -17.49 -9.57 8.77
N SER A 266 -17.05 -10.29 9.78
CA SER A 266 -15.61 -10.50 10.03
C SER A 266 -14.87 -11.22 8.89
N ARG A 267 -15.59 -11.95 8.02
CA ARG A 267 -15.00 -12.60 6.84
C ARG A 267 -14.46 -11.57 5.86
N LYS A 268 -15.04 -10.36 5.84
CA LYS A 268 -14.60 -9.22 5.02
C LYS A 268 -13.41 -8.47 5.61
N ASN A 269 -13.00 -8.77 6.83
CA ASN A 269 -11.83 -8.14 7.44
C ASN A 269 -10.61 -8.31 6.54
N LYS A 270 -9.87 -7.22 6.38
CA LYS A 270 -8.69 -7.14 5.50
C LYS A 270 -7.51 -6.57 6.26
N LEU A 271 -6.36 -7.14 6.03
CA LEU A 271 -5.08 -6.54 6.34
C LEU A 271 -4.47 -6.06 5.03
N ILE A 272 -4.17 -4.78 4.93
CA ILE A 272 -3.59 -4.16 3.75
C ILE A 272 -2.09 -4.04 3.97
N PHE A 273 -1.32 -4.58 3.05
CA PHE A 273 0.11 -4.39 2.90
C PHE A 273 0.35 -3.73 1.54
N PRO A 274 1.26 -2.76 1.38
CA PRO A 274 1.45 -2.09 0.10
C PRO A 274 1.98 -3.07 -0.96
N ARG A 275 1.51 -2.96 -2.20
CA ARG A 275 2.16 -3.61 -3.34
C ARG A 275 3.45 -2.87 -3.67
N TYR A 276 4.40 -3.53 -4.34
CA TYR A 276 5.71 -2.95 -4.59
C TYR A 276 5.64 -1.56 -5.25
N HIS A 277 4.90 -1.42 -6.35
CA HIS A 277 4.78 -0.14 -7.06
C HIS A 277 4.15 0.99 -6.22
N GLN A 278 3.28 0.65 -5.26
CA GLN A 278 2.69 1.64 -4.34
C GLN A 278 3.73 2.12 -3.33
N LEU A 279 4.48 1.18 -2.75
CA LEU A 279 5.57 1.46 -1.82
C LEU A 279 6.65 2.31 -2.49
N ASP A 280 7.08 1.90 -3.68
CA ASP A 280 8.11 2.59 -4.47
C ASP A 280 7.68 4.01 -4.85
N ALA A 281 6.45 4.19 -5.36
CA ALA A 281 5.92 5.50 -5.71
C ALA A 281 5.91 6.47 -4.51
N VAL A 282 5.36 6.03 -3.36
CA VAL A 282 5.28 6.89 -2.17
C VAL A 282 6.68 7.25 -1.68
N ARG A 283 7.59 6.28 -1.60
CA ARG A 283 8.97 6.51 -1.15
C ARG A 283 9.76 7.41 -2.09
N ALA A 284 9.65 7.19 -3.39
CA ALA A 284 10.32 8.03 -4.39
C ALA A 284 9.84 9.48 -4.31
N LEU A 285 8.52 9.71 -4.21
CA LEU A 285 7.94 11.03 -4.06
C LEU A 285 8.38 11.71 -2.75
N VAL A 286 8.26 11.02 -1.63
CA VAL A 286 8.66 11.55 -0.31
C VAL A 286 10.15 11.91 -0.28
N LYS A 287 11.01 11.07 -0.85
CA LYS A 287 12.46 11.32 -0.96
C LYS A 287 12.75 12.56 -1.82
N ASP A 288 12.11 12.68 -2.97
CA ASP A 288 12.33 13.82 -3.87
C ASP A 288 11.84 15.13 -3.24
N VAL A 289 10.66 15.10 -2.60
CA VAL A 289 10.11 16.27 -1.87
C VAL A 289 10.99 16.68 -0.69
N ARG A 290 11.53 15.73 0.07
CA ARG A 290 12.44 16.04 1.18
C ARG A 290 13.69 16.80 0.70
N ASN A 291 14.20 16.43 -0.47
CA ASN A 291 15.42 17.03 -1.02
C ASN A 291 15.18 18.36 -1.72
N ASN A 292 14.01 18.55 -2.34
CA ASN A 292 13.72 19.71 -3.19
C ASN A 292 12.75 20.73 -2.55
N GLY A 293 12.08 20.36 -1.46
CA GLY A 293 11.07 21.21 -0.81
C GLY A 293 9.75 21.29 -1.58
N ALA A 294 8.97 22.34 -1.29
CA ALA A 294 7.75 22.67 -2.00
C ALA A 294 8.04 23.33 -3.37
N GLY A 295 7.03 23.43 -4.24
CA GLY A 295 7.10 24.15 -5.53
C GLY A 295 7.26 23.26 -6.75
N LYS A 296 7.46 21.96 -6.63
CA LYS A 296 7.60 21.02 -7.75
C LYS A 296 6.32 20.22 -7.98
N ASN A 297 6.01 19.96 -9.26
CA ASN A 297 4.88 19.15 -9.68
C ASN A 297 5.32 17.71 -9.98
N TYR A 298 4.43 16.76 -9.72
CA TYR A 298 4.67 15.34 -9.90
C TYR A 298 3.50 14.67 -10.63
N LEU A 299 3.81 13.85 -11.62
CA LEU A 299 2.85 13.03 -12.33
C LEU A 299 3.09 11.55 -11.99
N VAL A 300 2.08 10.90 -11.45
CA VAL A 300 2.08 9.46 -11.15
C VAL A 300 1.12 8.76 -12.10
N GLN A 301 1.68 8.03 -13.05
CA GLN A 301 0.90 7.22 -13.99
C GLN A 301 0.70 5.83 -13.42
N HIS A 302 -0.45 5.58 -12.81
CA HIS A 302 -0.84 4.29 -12.28
C HIS A 302 -2.12 3.79 -12.96
N SER A 303 -2.07 2.66 -13.63
CA SER A 303 -3.20 2.11 -14.37
C SER A 303 -4.42 1.80 -13.47
N ALA A 304 -5.57 1.55 -14.05
CA ALA A 304 -6.75 1.06 -13.34
C ALA A 304 -6.39 -0.21 -12.54
N GLY A 305 -7.04 -0.46 -11.41
CA GLY A 305 -6.74 -1.62 -10.55
C GLY A 305 -5.42 -1.55 -9.78
N SER A 306 -4.62 -0.49 -9.95
CA SER A 306 -3.34 -0.31 -9.22
C SER A 306 -3.51 -0.05 -7.72
N GLY A 307 -4.71 0.32 -7.27
CA GLY A 307 -4.96 0.72 -5.89
C GLY A 307 -4.54 2.17 -5.60
N LYS A 308 -4.73 3.09 -6.54
CA LYS A 308 -4.41 4.52 -6.42
C LYS A 308 -4.87 5.14 -5.12
N SER A 309 -6.09 4.84 -4.67
CA SER A 309 -6.65 5.41 -3.42
C SER A 309 -5.78 5.12 -2.19
N ASN A 310 -5.22 3.91 -2.08
CA ASN A 310 -4.28 3.59 -1.00
C ASN A 310 -2.97 4.37 -1.16
N THR A 311 -2.44 4.46 -2.39
CA THR A 311 -1.20 5.20 -2.66
C THR A 311 -1.35 6.68 -2.30
N ILE A 312 -2.49 7.30 -2.67
CA ILE A 312 -2.83 8.69 -2.34
C ILE A 312 -2.93 8.88 -0.83
N ALA A 313 -3.62 7.97 -0.13
CA ALA A 313 -3.78 8.06 1.30
C ALA A 313 -2.43 7.94 2.03
N TRP A 314 -1.59 6.97 1.66
CA TRP A 314 -0.24 6.86 2.22
C TRP A 314 0.60 8.10 1.92
N LEU A 315 0.56 8.61 0.69
CA LEU A 315 1.29 9.82 0.33
C LEU A 315 0.84 11.02 1.17
N ALA A 316 -0.48 11.23 1.31
CA ALA A 316 -1.02 12.33 2.10
C ALA A 316 -0.54 12.29 3.56
N HIS A 317 -0.56 11.10 4.20
CA HIS A 317 -0.06 10.94 5.57
C HIS A 317 1.45 11.10 5.69
N HIS A 318 2.24 10.65 4.72
CA HIS A 318 3.68 10.86 4.73
C HIS A 318 4.04 12.34 4.56
N LEU A 319 3.41 13.02 3.60
CA LEU A 319 3.66 14.45 3.35
C LEU A 319 3.22 15.35 4.51
N SER A 320 2.13 14.99 5.22
CA SER A 320 1.63 15.79 6.35
C SER A 320 2.56 15.86 7.55
N ASN A 321 3.51 14.92 7.64
CA ASN A 321 4.51 14.83 8.70
C ASN A 321 5.95 14.90 8.17
N LEU A 322 6.12 15.31 6.91
CA LEU A 322 7.42 15.35 6.28
C LEU A 322 8.20 16.61 6.71
N HIS A 323 9.43 16.40 7.17
CA HIS A 323 10.39 17.43 7.44
C HIS A 323 11.55 17.34 6.42
N ASP A 324 12.09 18.49 6.05
CA ASP A 324 13.26 18.58 5.19
C ASP A 324 14.55 18.24 5.95
N ASN A 325 15.70 18.37 5.28
CA ASN A 325 17.01 18.11 5.88
C ASN A 325 17.40 19.13 6.96
N GLN A 326 16.68 20.24 7.08
CA GLN A 326 16.85 21.28 8.10
C GLN A 326 15.87 21.11 9.27
N GLN A 327 15.09 20.04 9.26
CA GLN A 327 14.06 19.69 10.24
C GLN A 327 12.84 20.63 10.22
N ASP A 328 12.65 21.41 9.15
CA ASP A 328 11.45 22.21 8.95
C ASP A 328 10.36 21.40 8.26
N ALA A 329 9.09 21.59 8.66
CA ALA A 329 7.97 20.95 8.00
C ALA A 329 7.91 21.40 6.54
N VAL A 330 7.91 20.45 5.58
CA VAL A 330 7.88 20.79 4.15
C VAL A 330 6.54 21.39 3.75
N PHE A 331 5.44 20.88 4.29
CA PHE A 331 4.09 21.40 4.02
C PHE A 331 3.33 21.68 5.31
N ASP A 332 2.56 22.77 5.30
CA ASP A 332 1.65 23.12 6.39
C ASP A 332 0.35 22.30 6.31
N SER A 333 -0.18 22.10 5.11
CA SER A 333 -1.39 21.33 4.87
C SER A 333 -1.32 20.55 3.54
N ILE A 334 -1.95 19.40 3.52
CA ILE A 334 -2.12 18.55 2.35
C ILE A 334 -3.59 18.60 1.92
N ILE A 335 -3.85 18.94 0.68
CA ILE A 335 -5.20 19.03 0.11
C ILE A 335 -5.38 17.86 -0.85
N VAL A 336 -6.33 16.98 -0.57
CA VAL A 336 -6.67 15.86 -1.46
C VAL A 336 -7.95 16.22 -2.22
N ILE A 337 -7.84 16.29 -3.54
CA ILE A 337 -8.93 16.62 -4.45
C ILE A 337 -9.42 15.35 -5.12
N THR A 338 -10.72 15.08 -5.04
CA THR A 338 -11.39 13.95 -5.68
C THR A 338 -12.48 14.44 -6.62
N ASP A 339 -12.72 13.71 -7.70
CA ASP A 339 -13.68 14.13 -8.75
C ASP A 339 -15.14 13.87 -8.34
N ARG A 340 -15.48 12.78 -7.64
CA ARG A 340 -16.87 12.37 -7.43
C ARG A 340 -17.25 11.95 -6.01
N ARG A 341 -18.53 12.21 -5.65
CA ARG A 341 -19.10 11.91 -4.33
C ARG A 341 -19.03 10.44 -3.91
N VAL A 342 -19.08 9.48 -4.83
CA VAL A 342 -19.09 8.04 -4.49
C VAL A 342 -17.69 7.47 -4.29
N LEU A 343 -16.73 7.83 -5.16
CA LEU A 343 -15.32 7.47 -5.01
C LEU A 343 -14.66 8.23 -3.87
N ASP A 344 -15.09 9.47 -3.67
CA ASP A 344 -14.75 10.32 -2.55
C ASP A 344 -14.94 9.59 -1.21
N LYS A 345 -16.03 8.85 -1.01
CA LYS A 345 -16.27 8.09 0.22
C LYS A 345 -15.22 6.99 0.44
N GLN A 346 -14.85 6.23 -0.59
CA GLN A 346 -13.85 5.16 -0.45
C GLN A 346 -12.46 5.73 -0.13
N LEU A 347 -12.03 6.78 -0.83
CA LEU A 347 -10.75 7.44 -0.57
C LEU A 347 -10.75 8.11 0.79
N GLN A 348 -11.84 8.79 1.17
CA GLN A 348 -12.03 9.36 2.50
C GLN A 348 -11.94 8.31 3.59
N ASP A 349 -12.72 7.22 3.48
CA ASP A 349 -12.69 6.13 4.45
C ASP A 349 -11.27 5.54 4.57
N THR A 350 -10.54 5.46 3.46
CA THR A 350 -9.15 5.01 3.45
C THR A 350 -8.25 5.99 4.20
N ILE A 351 -8.30 7.29 3.91
CA ILE A 351 -7.49 8.31 4.59
C ILE A 351 -7.83 8.36 6.09
N TYR A 352 -9.13 8.32 6.45
CA TYR A 352 -9.54 8.30 7.85
C TYR A 352 -9.12 7.03 8.60
N SER A 353 -9.11 5.88 7.93
CA SER A 353 -8.67 4.63 8.55
C SER A 353 -7.19 4.62 8.92
N MET A 354 -6.40 5.50 8.29
CA MET A 354 -4.99 5.72 8.57
C MET A 354 -4.76 6.76 9.68
N ASP A 355 -5.77 7.58 10.00
CA ASP A 355 -5.66 8.60 11.04
C ASP A 355 -5.83 7.97 12.42
N HIS A 356 -4.78 8.06 13.22
CA HIS A 356 -4.78 7.59 14.61
C HIS A 356 -4.91 8.73 15.61
N THR A 357 -4.98 9.98 15.12
CA THR A 357 -5.05 11.21 15.93
C THR A 357 -6.25 12.04 15.50
N ALA A 358 -7.25 12.17 16.36
CA ALA A 358 -8.45 12.93 16.04
C ALA A 358 -8.13 14.39 15.64
N GLY A 359 -8.69 14.85 14.52
CA GLY A 359 -8.57 16.23 14.04
C GLY A 359 -7.46 16.50 13.03
N VAL A 360 -6.66 15.49 12.67
CA VAL A 360 -5.62 15.62 11.63
C VAL A 360 -6.26 15.70 10.24
N VAL A 361 -7.33 14.96 10.01
CA VAL A 361 -8.05 14.92 8.72
C VAL A 361 -9.37 15.69 8.84
N VAL A 362 -9.59 16.65 7.94
CA VAL A 362 -10.83 17.45 7.85
C VAL A 362 -11.49 17.22 6.49
N LYS A 363 -12.77 16.86 6.53
CA LYS A 363 -13.59 16.71 5.34
C LYS A 363 -14.37 18.00 5.07
N VAL A 364 -14.25 18.51 3.84
CA VAL A 364 -14.97 19.69 3.38
C VAL A 364 -16.18 19.28 2.54
N ASP A 365 -17.34 19.16 3.18
CA ASP A 365 -18.56 18.68 2.51
C ASP A 365 -19.47 19.80 1.99
N LYS A 366 -19.48 20.96 2.64
CA LYS A 366 -20.56 21.96 2.48
C LYS A 366 -20.22 23.07 1.49
N ASN A 367 -19.14 23.83 1.68
CA ASN A 367 -18.83 25.01 0.86
C ASN A 367 -17.35 25.40 0.95
N ALA A 368 -16.94 26.35 0.11
CA ALA A 368 -15.57 26.89 0.08
C ALA A 368 -15.15 27.58 1.40
N ARG A 369 -16.11 28.14 2.16
CA ARG A 369 -15.83 28.75 3.47
C ARG A 369 -15.28 27.72 4.46
N GLN A 370 -15.82 26.49 4.47
CA GLN A 370 -15.31 25.41 5.31
C GLN A 370 -13.87 25.03 4.96
N LEU A 371 -13.49 25.10 3.67
CA LEU A 371 -12.11 24.88 3.23
C LEU A 371 -11.18 25.98 3.74
N THR A 372 -11.59 27.23 3.61
CA THR A 372 -10.86 28.40 4.13
C THR A 372 -10.66 28.30 5.65
N GLU A 373 -11.70 27.91 6.39
CA GLU A 373 -11.65 27.71 7.85
C GLU A 373 -10.71 26.55 8.22
N ALA A 374 -10.75 25.42 7.49
CA ALA A 374 -9.85 24.28 7.72
C ALA A 374 -8.38 24.67 7.52
N LEU A 375 -8.08 25.44 6.47
CA LEU A 375 -6.75 25.96 6.17
C LEU A 375 -6.28 26.98 7.24
N ALA A 376 -7.17 27.88 7.66
CA ALA A 376 -6.88 28.86 8.70
C ALA A 376 -6.57 28.21 10.06
N ASN A 377 -7.30 27.14 10.39
CA ASN A 377 -7.11 26.36 11.62
C ASN A 377 -5.93 25.38 11.57
N GLY A 378 -5.18 25.32 10.45
CA GLY A 378 -3.98 24.47 10.33
C GLY A 378 -4.28 22.98 10.25
N ALA A 379 -5.41 22.58 9.65
CA ALA A 379 -5.71 21.18 9.40
C ALA A 379 -4.61 20.54 8.53
N LYS A 380 -4.08 19.40 8.97
CA LYS A 380 -2.94 18.76 8.30
C LYS A 380 -3.33 18.11 6.97
N ILE A 381 -4.49 17.44 6.92
CA ILE A 381 -5.01 16.82 5.69
C ILE A 381 -6.43 17.30 5.49
N ILE A 382 -6.72 17.84 4.31
CA ILE A 382 -8.02 18.36 3.92
C ILE A 382 -8.50 17.59 2.71
N ILE A 383 -9.69 17.01 2.76
CA ILE A 383 -10.30 16.30 1.64
C ILE A 383 -11.43 17.12 1.08
N SER A 384 -11.38 17.42 -0.23
CA SER A 384 -12.37 18.24 -0.92
C SER A 384 -12.66 17.68 -2.33
N THR A 385 -13.79 18.06 -2.90
CA THR A 385 -14.09 17.78 -4.31
C THR A 385 -13.59 18.92 -5.19
N LEU A 386 -13.24 18.59 -6.42
CA LEU A 386 -12.74 19.56 -7.41
C LEU A 386 -13.66 20.78 -7.58
N GLN A 387 -14.98 20.55 -7.60
CA GLN A 387 -16.00 21.60 -7.76
C GLN A 387 -15.99 22.70 -6.69
N LYS A 388 -15.35 22.45 -5.54
CA LYS A 388 -15.25 23.43 -4.44
C LYS A 388 -13.91 24.18 -4.44
N PHE A 389 -12.92 23.65 -5.14
CA PHE A 389 -11.56 24.17 -5.15
C PHE A 389 -11.38 25.49 -5.91
N PRO A 390 -12.04 25.74 -7.07
CA PRO A 390 -11.88 26.99 -7.82
C PRO A 390 -12.28 28.26 -7.06
N PHE A 391 -13.06 28.12 -6.01
CA PHE A 391 -13.55 29.25 -5.21
C PHE A 391 -12.65 29.58 -4.01
N VAL A 392 -11.57 28.81 -3.81
CA VAL A 392 -10.53 29.15 -2.83
C VAL A 392 -9.48 29.95 -3.56
N ASP A 393 -9.36 31.19 -3.19
CA ASP A 393 -8.28 32.06 -3.64
C ASP A 393 -6.96 31.52 -3.03
N VAL A 394 -6.39 30.52 -3.71
CA VAL A 394 -5.14 29.88 -3.33
C VAL A 394 -4.03 30.95 -3.21
N GLY A 395 -4.11 32.00 -4.03
CA GLY A 395 -3.23 33.15 -3.94
C GLY A 395 -3.33 33.88 -2.61
N LYS A 396 -4.53 34.07 -2.04
CA LYS A 396 -4.70 34.69 -0.71
C LYS A 396 -4.20 33.79 0.42
N VAL A 397 -4.34 32.48 0.29
CA VAL A 397 -3.81 31.52 1.26
C VAL A 397 -2.27 31.42 1.14
N ALA A 398 -1.75 31.51 -0.09
CA ALA A 398 -0.32 31.50 -0.39
C ALA A 398 0.42 32.73 0.16
N THR A 399 -0.22 33.91 0.18
CA THR A 399 0.38 35.14 0.72
C THR A 399 0.65 35.12 2.22
N THR A 400 0.20 34.10 2.97
CA THR A 400 0.50 33.94 4.39
C THR A 400 1.80 33.19 4.69
N GLY A 401 2.64 32.89 3.69
CA GLY A 401 3.90 32.16 3.85
C GLY A 401 3.77 30.66 4.13
N LYS A 402 2.57 30.10 4.01
CA LYS A 402 2.30 28.67 4.18
C LYS A 402 2.60 27.88 2.91
N ARG A 403 3.00 26.61 3.06
CA ARG A 403 3.33 25.69 1.98
C ARG A 403 2.28 24.58 1.90
N PHE A 404 1.83 24.26 0.68
CA PHE A 404 0.74 23.32 0.45
C PHE A 404 1.14 22.22 -0.55
N ALA A 405 0.66 21.01 -0.31
CA ALA A 405 0.64 19.94 -1.29
C ALA A 405 -0.79 19.68 -1.73
N VAL A 406 -1.03 19.61 -3.03
CA VAL A 406 -2.32 19.30 -3.64
C VAL A 406 -2.21 17.95 -4.34
N ILE A 407 -2.95 16.97 -3.87
CA ILE A 407 -3.01 15.63 -4.47
C ILE A 407 -4.32 15.54 -5.25
N VAL A 408 -4.22 15.27 -6.54
CA VAL A 408 -5.38 15.18 -7.45
C VAL A 408 -5.56 13.74 -7.88
N ASP A 409 -6.72 13.15 -7.57
CA ASP A 409 -7.12 11.83 -8.07
C ASP A 409 -8.03 12.00 -9.28
N GLU A 410 -7.59 11.51 -10.43
CA GLU A 410 -8.41 11.41 -11.63
C GLU A 410 -9.27 10.15 -11.54
N ALA A 411 -10.52 10.32 -11.24
CA ALA A 411 -11.46 9.20 -11.23
C ALA A 411 -11.83 8.75 -12.64
N HIS A 412 -10.99 7.96 -13.28
CA HIS A 412 -11.35 7.26 -14.52
C HIS A 412 -12.42 6.17 -14.34
N SER A 413 -13.00 6.06 -13.16
CA SER A 413 -14.00 5.03 -12.83
C SER A 413 -15.42 5.42 -13.19
N SER A 414 -15.64 6.43 -14.01
CA SER A 414 -16.95 6.89 -14.45
C SER A 414 -17.72 5.90 -15.32
N GLN A 415 -17.15 4.75 -15.64
CA GLN A 415 -17.86 3.75 -16.46
C GLN A 415 -19.00 3.01 -15.75
N THR A 416 -19.20 3.14 -14.42
CA THR A 416 -20.13 2.24 -13.73
C THR A 416 -21.37 2.88 -13.10
N GLY A 417 -21.44 4.19 -12.90
CA GLY A 417 -22.57 4.82 -12.23
C GLY A 417 -23.44 5.67 -13.17
N GLU A 418 -23.00 6.86 -13.50
CA GLU A 418 -23.81 7.83 -14.27
C GLU A 418 -23.83 7.54 -15.77
N ALA A 419 -22.73 7.04 -16.35
CA ALA A 419 -22.75 6.59 -17.74
C ALA A 419 -23.66 5.36 -17.87
N SER A 420 -23.68 4.46 -16.89
CA SER A 420 -24.61 3.33 -16.85
C SER A 420 -26.06 3.77 -16.57
N GLU A 421 -26.30 4.82 -15.78
CA GLU A 421 -27.64 5.38 -15.60
C GLU A 421 -28.12 6.17 -16.82
N LYS A 422 -27.26 6.99 -17.43
CA LYS A 422 -27.56 7.65 -18.72
C LYS A 422 -27.77 6.62 -19.83
N LEU A 423 -26.96 5.57 -19.85
CA LEU A 423 -27.12 4.43 -20.76
C LEU A 423 -28.45 3.72 -20.54
N LYS A 424 -28.83 3.46 -19.28
CA LYS A 424 -30.13 2.88 -18.93
C LYS A 424 -31.29 3.80 -19.26
N GLN A 425 -31.15 5.13 -19.12
CA GLN A 425 -32.15 6.12 -19.54
C GLN A 425 -32.32 6.14 -21.04
N VAL A 426 -31.22 6.12 -21.82
CA VAL A 426 -31.26 6.04 -23.29
C VAL A 426 -31.90 4.73 -23.74
N LEU A 427 -31.65 3.62 -23.04
CA LEU A 427 -32.28 2.31 -23.31
C LEU A 427 -33.75 2.26 -22.87
N ALA A 428 -34.14 2.99 -21.82
CA ALA A 428 -35.54 3.04 -21.38
C ALA A 428 -36.42 3.85 -22.34
N ASP A 429 -35.87 4.90 -22.96
CA ASP A 429 -36.58 5.70 -23.99
C ASP A 429 -36.81 4.92 -25.30
N THR A 430 -36.01 3.89 -25.57
CA THR A 430 -36.21 3.02 -26.75
C THR A 430 -37.35 2.01 -26.60
N SER A 431 -37.93 1.84 -25.41
CA SER A 431 -39.09 0.96 -25.22
C SER A 431 -40.40 1.52 -25.74
N THR A 432 -40.43 2.79 -26.21
CA THR A 432 -41.63 3.47 -26.71
C THR A 432 -41.61 3.82 -28.20
N ALA A 433 -40.50 3.60 -28.92
CA ALA A 433 -40.40 3.90 -30.36
C ALA A 433 -39.86 2.69 -31.12
N GLY A 434 -40.74 1.90 -31.64
CA GLY A 434 -40.39 0.89 -32.65
C GLY A 434 -39.95 1.59 -33.95
N LYS A 435 -38.68 1.43 -34.31
CA LYS A 435 -38.03 1.59 -35.63
C LYS A 435 -36.71 2.33 -35.67
N ASP A 436 -35.90 2.32 -34.67
CA ASP A 436 -34.52 2.77 -34.83
C ASP A 436 -33.65 1.60 -35.33
N SER A 437 -32.80 1.85 -36.32
CA SER A 437 -31.88 0.85 -36.84
C SER A 437 -30.75 0.60 -35.86
N GLU A 438 -30.12 -0.56 -35.97
CA GLU A 438 -28.98 -0.97 -35.12
C GLU A 438 -27.78 0.00 -35.23
N GLU A 439 -27.67 0.67 -36.41
CA GLU A 439 -26.68 1.72 -36.67
C GLU A 439 -26.96 3.00 -35.86
N ASP A 440 -28.23 3.44 -35.74
CA ASP A 440 -28.62 4.60 -34.96
C ASP A 440 -28.36 4.44 -33.46
N LEU A 441 -28.52 3.20 -32.96
CA LEU A 441 -28.18 2.85 -31.58
C LEU A 441 -26.66 2.93 -31.33
N LEU A 442 -25.85 2.39 -32.24
CA LEU A 442 -24.38 2.43 -32.16
C LEU A 442 -23.85 3.87 -32.24
N GLU A 443 -24.40 4.72 -33.09
CA GLU A 443 -24.04 6.15 -33.17
C GLU A 443 -24.40 6.88 -31.87
N ARG A 444 -25.55 6.61 -31.28
CA ARG A 444 -25.97 7.21 -30.00
C ARG A 444 -25.09 6.76 -28.83
N TYR A 445 -24.60 5.50 -28.83
CA TYR A 445 -23.62 5.00 -27.86
C TYR A 445 -22.27 5.70 -28.02
N ALA A 446 -21.78 5.80 -29.26
CA ALA A 446 -20.52 6.48 -29.54
C ALA A 446 -20.58 7.97 -29.21
N ALA A 447 -21.73 8.63 -29.48
CA ALA A 447 -21.96 10.02 -29.12
C ALA A 447 -22.04 10.25 -27.60
N ALA A 448 -22.67 9.33 -26.85
CA ALA A 448 -22.74 9.39 -25.39
C ALA A 448 -21.35 9.15 -24.73
N GLU A 449 -20.55 8.21 -25.25
CA GLU A 449 -19.15 8.02 -24.83
C GLU A 449 -18.30 9.26 -25.14
N ALA A 450 -18.42 9.83 -26.34
CA ALA A 450 -17.69 11.02 -26.73
C ALA A 450 -18.08 12.26 -25.90
N GLN A 451 -19.35 12.35 -25.47
CA GLN A 451 -19.82 13.44 -24.63
C GLN A 451 -19.30 13.35 -23.20
N VAL A 452 -19.22 12.13 -22.64
CA VAL A 452 -18.60 11.86 -21.32
C VAL A 452 -17.08 12.12 -21.37
N GLU A 453 -16.41 11.74 -22.47
CA GLU A 453 -15.00 12.08 -22.68
C GLU A 453 -14.77 13.59 -22.84
N ALA A 454 -15.68 14.30 -23.50
CA ALA A 454 -15.60 15.76 -23.70
C ALA A 454 -15.80 16.55 -22.38
N GLU A 455 -16.77 16.15 -21.55
CA GLU A 455 -16.99 16.75 -20.23
C GLU A 455 -15.80 16.52 -19.29
N GLN A 456 -15.12 15.38 -19.40
CA GLN A 456 -13.89 15.09 -18.64
C GLN A 456 -12.67 15.88 -19.14
N LEU A 457 -12.60 16.14 -20.46
CA LEU A 457 -11.60 17.01 -21.05
C LEU A 457 -11.68 18.46 -20.53
N GLU A 458 -12.89 18.98 -20.29
CA GLU A 458 -13.09 20.33 -19.77
C GLU A 458 -12.51 20.51 -18.36
N ILE A 459 -12.62 19.51 -17.47
CA ILE A 459 -12.16 19.62 -16.08
C ILE A 459 -10.63 19.59 -15.99
N ASP A 460 -9.99 18.67 -16.70
CA ASP A 460 -8.52 18.59 -16.78
C ASP A 460 -7.94 19.84 -17.47
N GLU A 461 -8.64 20.37 -18.49
CA GLU A 461 -8.26 21.59 -19.17
C GLU A 461 -8.45 22.81 -18.28
N GLN A 462 -9.48 22.89 -17.47
CA GLN A 462 -9.72 24.00 -16.53
C GLN A 462 -8.63 24.05 -15.45
N ILE A 463 -8.25 22.90 -14.84
CA ILE A 463 -7.14 22.86 -13.89
C ILE A 463 -5.83 23.26 -14.56
N ALA A 464 -5.58 22.73 -15.74
CA ALA A 464 -4.39 23.02 -16.51
C ALA A 464 -4.28 24.50 -16.91
N GLU A 465 -5.39 25.10 -17.31
CA GLU A 465 -5.48 26.54 -17.70
C GLU A 465 -5.33 27.45 -16.48
N GLU A 466 -5.92 27.08 -15.34
CA GLU A 466 -5.80 27.83 -14.09
C GLU A 466 -4.38 27.80 -13.54
N LEU A 467 -3.71 26.64 -13.62
CA LEU A 467 -2.29 26.51 -13.27
C LEU A 467 -1.37 27.27 -14.24
N ARG A 468 -1.71 27.35 -15.52
CA ARG A 468 -0.98 28.18 -16.50
C ARG A 468 -1.13 29.66 -16.24
N THR A 469 -2.35 30.13 -15.90
CA THR A 469 -2.63 31.56 -15.67
C THR A 469 -2.05 32.04 -14.35
N GLN A 470 -1.97 31.22 -13.33
CA GLN A 470 -1.40 31.61 -12.02
C GLN A 470 0.13 31.48 -11.96
N GLY A 471 0.76 30.80 -12.91
CA GLY A 471 2.20 30.60 -12.97
C GLY A 471 2.73 29.63 -11.91
N PHE A 472 4.04 29.39 -11.95
CA PHE A 472 4.75 28.54 -10.98
C PHE A 472 4.78 29.22 -9.60
N GLN A 473 4.31 28.53 -8.57
CA GLN A 473 4.32 29.01 -7.19
C GLN A 473 5.25 28.17 -6.32
N GLU A 474 6.27 28.77 -5.75
CA GLU A 474 7.31 28.09 -4.95
C GLU A 474 6.79 27.42 -3.67
N ASN A 475 5.61 27.83 -3.22
CA ASN A 475 4.99 27.30 -1.99
C ASN A 475 3.91 26.25 -2.26
N LEU A 476 3.71 25.81 -3.50
CA LEU A 476 2.64 24.90 -3.90
C LEU A 476 3.19 23.75 -4.75
N SER A 477 2.95 22.52 -4.32
CA SER A 477 3.29 21.31 -5.09
C SER A 477 2.04 20.54 -5.46
N PHE A 478 1.98 20.06 -6.71
CA PHE A 478 0.90 19.21 -7.20
C PHE A 478 1.37 17.77 -7.41
N PHE A 479 0.53 16.84 -7.01
CA PHE A 479 0.71 15.40 -7.19
C PHE A 479 -0.50 14.86 -7.97
N ALA A 480 -0.36 14.75 -9.28
CA ALA A 480 -1.42 14.27 -10.17
C ALA A 480 -1.34 12.76 -10.35
N PHE A 481 -2.41 12.05 -10.03
CA PHE A 481 -2.55 10.61 -10.24
C PHE A 481 -3.49 10.31 -11.40
N THR A 482 -3.00 9.62 -12.43
CA THR A 482 -3.80 9.26 -13.61
C THR A 482 -3.44 7.89 -14.16
N ALA A 483 -4.40 7.22 -14.81
CA ALA A 483 -4.13 5.98 -15.54
C ALA A 483 -3.53 6.26 -16.93
N THR A 484 -4.00 7.30 -17.61
CA THR A 484 -3.70 7.62 -19.01
C THR A 484 -3.42 9.12 -19.16
N PRO A 485 -2.15 9.56 -18.90
CA PRO A 485 -1.82 10.98 -19.03
C PRO A 485 -1.93 11.44 -20.48
N LYS A 486 -2.59 12.58 -20.69
CA LYS A 486 -2.65 13.27 -21.98
C LYS A 486 -1.42 14.15 -22.18
N GLN A 487 -1.19 14.62 -23.40
CA GLN A 487 -0.05 15.48 -23.74
C GLN A 487 0.04 16.71 -22.82
N LYS A 488 -1.07 17.42 -22.61
CA LYS A 488 -1.13 18.58 -21.70
C LYS A 488 -0.82 18.24 -20.25
N THR A 489 -1.28 17.09 -19.76
CA THR A 489 -0.98 16.60 -18.39
C THR A 489 0.51 16.33 -18.22
N LEU A 490 1.15 15.75 -19.24
CA LEU A 490 2.60 15.54 -19.27
C LEU A 490 3.37 16.86 -19.27
N GLU A 491 2.92 17.86 -20.03
CA GLU A 491 3.56 19.18 -20.09
C GLU A 491 3.53 19.93 -18.75
N ILE A 492 2.45 19.77 -17.96
CA ILE A 492 2.23 20.52 -16.71
C ILE A 492 2.81 19.80 -15.50
N PHE A 493 2.61 18.48 -15.42
CA PHE A 493 2.95 17.69 -14.23
C PHE A 493 4.12 16.72 -14.47
N GLY A 494 4.50 16.51 -15.73
CA GLY A 494 5.57 15.58 -16.08
C GLY A 494 6.96 16.10 -15.69
N THR A 495 7.87 15.19 -15.43
CA THR A 495 9.28 15.51 -15.22
C THR A 495 9.92 15.91 -16.56
N PRO A 496 10.52 17.11 -16.67
CA PRO A 496 11.18 17.54 -17.89
C PRO A 496 12.29 16.59 -18.30
N VAL A 497 12.37 16.33 -19.60
CA VAL A 497 13.46 15.54 -20.22
C VAL A 497 14.09 16.41 -21.31
N PRO A 498 15.42 16.58 -21.33
CA PRO A 498 16.07 17.35 -22.38
C PRO A 498 15.70 16.81 -23.76
N ASP A 499 15.30 17.72 -24.66
CA ASP A 499 14.96 17.45 -26.05
C ASP A 499 13.88 16.38 -26.30
N ALA A 500 13.03 16.08 -25.28
CA ALA A 500 11.97 15.09 -25.38
C ALA A 500 10.69 15.53 -24.63
N THR A 501 9.59 14.86 -24.92
CA THR A 501 8.32 15.05 -24.17
C THR A 501 8.54 14.72 -22.69
N PRO A 502 8.03 15.56 -21.76
CA PRO A 502 8.08 15.27 -20.34
C PRO A 502 7.46 13.90 -20.03
N ARG A 503 7.98 13.22 -19.02
CA ARG A 503 7.53 11.88 -18.64
C ARG A 503 6.99 11.84 -17.22
N PRO A 504 6.13 10.87 -16.88
CA PRO A 504 5.69 10.66 -15.51
C PRO A 504 6.88 10.44 -14.57
N PHE A 505 6.75 10.95 -13.34
CA PHE A 505 7.72 10.73 -12.28
C PHE A 505 7.78 9.25 -11.86
N HIS A 506 6.61 8.60 -11.77
CA HIS A 506 6.50 7.17 -11.48
C HIS A 506 5.46 6.50 -12.39
N VAL A 507 5.74 5.26 -12.82
CA VAL A 507 4.88 4.52 -13.76
C VAL A 507 4.57 3.11 -13.23
N TYR A 508 3.30 2.80 -13.13
CA TYR A 508 2.76 1.44 -13.10
C TYR A 508 1.87 1.27 -14.33
N SER A 509 2.41 0.67 -15.38
CA SER A 509 1.82 0.69 -16.70
C SER A 509 0.58 -0.20 -16.81
N MET A 510 -0.27 0.06 -17.82
CA MET A 510 -1.40 -0.81 -18.16
C MET A 510 -0.91 -2.22 -18.56
N ARG A 511 0.20 -2.31 -19.31
CA ARG A 511 0.79 -3.59 -19.69
C ARG A 511 1.18 -4.41 -18.46
N GLN A 512 1.86 -3.79 -17.49
CA GLN A 512 2.22 -4.45 -16.23
C GLN A 512 0.97 -4.94 -15.48
N ALA A 513 -0.07 -4.11 -15.40
CA ALA A 513 -1.32 -4.46 -14.73
C ALA A 513 -2.06 -5.63 -15.41
N ILE A 514 -2.00 -5.73 -16.75
CA ILE A 514 -2.56 -6.85 -17.52
C ILE A 514 -1.75 -8.12 -17.26
N GLU A 515 -0.42 -8.05 -17.39
CA GLU A 515 0.47 -9.20 -17.18
C GLU A 515 0.42 -9.71 -15.74
N GLU A 516 0.18 -8.84 -14.76
CA GLU A 516 -0.03 -9.17 -13.34
C GLU A 516 -1.48 -9.63 -13.03
N GLY A 517 -2.40 -9.59 -14.00
CA GLY A 517 -3.77 -10.09 -13.86
C GLY A 517 -4.76 -9.15 -13.13
N PHE A 518 -4.42 -7.86 -12.95
CA PHE A 518 -5.33 -6.87 -12.34
C PHE A 518 -6.33 -6.28 -13.33
N ILE A 519 -5.99 -6.30 -14.61
CA ILE A 519 -6.85 -5.85 -15.71
C ILE A 519 -6.96 -6.97 -16.73
N LEU A 520 -8.16 -7.18 -17.25
CA LEU A 520 -8.37 -8.13 -18.35
C LEU A 520 -7.67 -7.62 -19.61
N ASP A 521 -6.98 -8.53 -20.32
CA ASP A 521 -6.42 -8.24 -21.63
C ASP A 521 -7.57 -8.09 -22.64
N VAL A 522 -7.91 -6.84 -22.94
CA VAL A 522 -9.02 -6.50 -23.84
C VAL A 522 -8.78 -7.12 -25.22
N LEU A 523 -7.52 -7.16 -25.69
CA LEU A 523 -7.20 -7.72 -27.01
C LEU A 523 -7.41 -9.23 -27.08
N LYS A 524 -7.17 -9.95 -25.99
CA LYS A 524 -7.43 -11.41 -25.91
C LYS A 524 -8.90 -11.74 -25.70
N ASN A 525 -9.64 -10.83 -25.07
CA ASN A 525 -11.05 -11.02 -24.72
C ASN A 525 -11.99 -10.26 -25.68
N TYR A 526 -11.46 -9.58 -26.69
CA TYR A 526 -12.25 -8.86 -27.68
C TYR A 526 -12.79 -9.83 -28.71
N THR A 527 -14.10 -10.07 -28.66
CA THR A 527 -14.83 -10.75 -29.72
C THR A 527 -15.54 -9.68 -30.55
N THR A 528 -15.16 -9.50 -31.82
CA THR A 528 -15.85 -8.53 -32.68
C THR A 528 -17.33 -8.92 -32.79
N TYR A 529 -18.21 -7.95 -32.82
CA TYR A 529 -19.65 -8.15 -32.99
C TYR A 529 -19.94 -8.98 -34.23
N GLN A 530 -19.18 -8.84 -35.31
CA GLN A 530 -19.26 -9.65 -36.52
C GLN A 530 -18.92 -11.13 -36.27
N THR A 531 -17.94 -11.42 -35.38
CA THR A 531 -17.58 -12.81 -35.03
C THR A 531 -18.68 -13.46 -34.19
N TYR A 532 -19.21 -12.69 -33.20
CA TYR A 532 -20.33 -13.15 -32.37
C TYR A 532 -21.59 -13.44 -33.20
N TYR A 533 -21.92 -12.53 -34.16
CA TYR A 533 -23.05 -12.69 -35.04
C TYR A 533 -22.90 -13.88 -36.00
N ARG A 534 -21.67 -14.15 -36.49
CA ARG A 534 -21.38 -15.34 -37.31
C ARG A 534 -21.53 -16.64 -36.52
N VAL A 535 -21.06 -16.68 -35.28
CA VAL A 535 -21.20 -17.87 -34.41
C VAL A 535 -22.67 -18.07 -34.03
N GLY A 536 -23.42 -17.02 -33.70
CA GLY A 536 -24.85 -17.08 -33.43
C GLY A 536 -25.69 -17.56 -34.64
N LYS A 537 -25.31 -17.14 -35.86
CA LYS A 537 -26.01 -17.52 -37.08
C LYS A 537 -25.70 -18.97 -37.52
N THR A 538 -24.48 -19.45 -37.25
CA THR A 538 -24.09 -20.84 -37.52
C THR A 538 -24.74 -21.82 -36.55
N THR A 539 -24.97 -21.40 -35.27
CA THR A 539 -25.63 -22.26 -34.28
C THR A 539 -27.16 -22.35 -34.45
N SER A 540 -27.80 -21.31 -35.01
CA SER A 540 -29.26 -21.34 -35.27
C SER A 540 -29.67 -22.18 -36.50
N ASP A 541 -28.74 -22.43 -37.43
CA ASP A 541 -28.98 -23.23 -38.64
C ASP A 541 -28.42 -24.66 -38.55
N ASP A 542 -27.93 -25.10 -37.39
CA ASP A 542 -27.40 -26.44 -37.18
C ASP A 542 -28.51 -27.35 -36.61
N PRO A 543 -28.95 -28.37 -37.36
CA PRO A 543 -30.03 -29.24 -36.93
C PRO A 543 -29.71 -30.13 -35.71
N GLU A 544 -28.47 -30.17 -35.22
CA GLU A 544 -28.11 -30.87 -33.98
C GLU A 544 -28.43 -30.06 -32.69
N TYR A 545 -28.83 -28.79 -32.82
CA TYR A 545 -29.15 -27.89 -31.69
C TYR A 545 -30.57 -27.32 -31.72
N SER A 546 -31.48 -27.93 -32.51
CA SER A 546 -32.91 -27.55 -32.53
C SER A 546 -33.77 -28.45 -31.62
#